data_c0f58bc48d6bab07de367184a9b72a00
#
_entry.id   c0f58bc48d6bab07de367184a9b72a00
#
_cell.length_a   1.000
_cell.length_b   1.000
_cell.length_c   1.000
_cell.angle_alpha   90.00
_cell.angle_beta   90.00
_cell.angle_gamma   90.00
#
_symmetry.space_group_name_H-M   'P 1'
#
loop_
_entity.id
_entity.type
_entity.pdbx_description
1 polymer ?
#
loop_
_entity_poly.entity_id
_entity_poly.type
_entity_poly.pdbx_seq_one_letter_code
_entity_poly.pdbx_strand_id
1 'polypeptide(L)'
;MALEPPAGFTGRFFTDLPVRSAYSEGAGPFRIVPAAVALPADRSDVALLARWAADTATPLTPRGAGTGIPGNNVGAGVVVDLSSFERPLRVSLQQTANTGAAVTCAMLNQVGAHFGFRLGPDPSSAAYCTVGGMVATNAAGARSLRVGSIRAWVRGIELVTVDGEAGWLGRRRAERVHRHPTPVARRQLVEHLLIEDRITAVLPRLEAARPHIAARFPGVRKNSAGYALDAYLASGELLDLVIGSEGTLGIVTRAELQLERLPAATGTLLVALADLESLGDAVATLLPFGPVAVELLDRSFLDLAPLAAATVPLEGARGVLLVDFDGGCEADVRAALDLAERAVAPAALRTRSGVSRIEREALWRIRHGASAVLATLPSERRSLQVIEDGCVPVGALGRYLAGVHAAATEADVPIVAFGHAGDGHLHVNALVDVTVPGFEGRLERLLDAVTALVVELGGTTSGEHGDGRLRATALRRLYGPEVVGLFAAVKQAFDPAGVLNPGVIVPDGASPLAGLKVGPAAASIPDDIARRLRHRERAGEWALPPLTLINPDQ
;
A
#
# COMPACT_ATOMS: atom_id res chain seq x y z
N MET A 1 35.83 1.25 2.92
CA MET A 1 35.73 1.02 4.39
C MET A 1 34.36 0.42 4.65
N ALA A 2 34.23 -0.50 5.60
CA ALA A 2 32.92 -0.96 6.04
C ALA A 2 32.14 0.22 6.64
N LEU A 3 30.82 0.26 6.39
CA LEU A 3 29.93 1.27 6.96
C LEU A 3 29.85 1.03 8.48
N GLU A 4 30.01 2.07 9.28
CA GLU A 4 29.90 1.98 10.73
C GLU A 4 28.67 2.78 11.22
N PRO A 5 27.99 2.32 12.28
CA PRO A 5 26.87 3.06 12.84
C PRO A 5 27.34 4.39 13.44
N PRO A 6 26.45 5.40 13.57
CA PRO A 6 26.78 6.63 14.26
C PRO A 6 27.14 6.39 15.73
N ALA A 7 28.04 7.24 16.27
CA ALA A 7 28.37 7.19 17.70
C ALA A 7 27.12 7.38 18.58
N GLY A 8 26.98 6.54 19.58
CA GLY A 8 25.81 6.55 20.48
C GLY A 8 24.61 5.75 19.98
N PHE A 9 24.67 5.11 18.82
CA PHE A 9 23.64 4.18 18.36
C PHE A 9 23.63 2.94 19.28
N THR A 10 22.47 2.60 19.83
CA THR A 10 22.32 1.52 20.82
C THR A 10 21.65 0.27 20.24
N GLY A 11 21.03 0.39 19.05
CA GLY A 11 20.42 -0.72 18.33
C GLY A 11 21.44 -1.69 17.74
N ARG A 12 20.99 -2.50 16.80
CA ARG A 12 21.85 -3.45 16.07
C ARG A 12 22.15 -2.92 14.67
N PHE A 13 23.41 -3.05 14.24
CA PHE A 13 23.86 -2.62 12.93
C PHE A 13 24.68 -3.73 12.25
N PHE A 14 24.28 -4.12 11.04
CA PHE A 14 24.85 -5.27 10.33
C PHE A 14 25.37 -4.87 8.98
N THR A 15 26.59 -5.33 8.66
CA THR A 15 27.26 -5.13 7.35
C THR A 15 27.60 -6.47 6.68
N ASP A 16 27.36 -7.59 7.36
CA ASP A 16 27.62 -8.92 6.81
C ASP A 16 26.65 -9.28 5.68
N LEU A 17 27.14 -10.01 4.70
CA LEU A 17 26.39 -10.34 3.49
C LEU A 17 25.12 -11.18 3.77
N PRO A 18 25.10 -12.18 4.66
CA PRO A 18 23.90 -12.93 4.97
C PRO A 18 22.75 -12.05 5.46
N VAL A 19 22.98 -11.16 6.43
CA VAL A 19 21.96 -10.22 6.94
C VAL A 19 21.49 -9.30 5.83
N ARG A 20 22.41 -8.66 5.11
CA ARG A 20 22.09 -7.75 4.00
C ARG A 20 21.25 -8.45 2.93
N SER A 21 21.55 -9.72 2.64
CA SER A 21 20.80 -10.52 1.68
C SER A 21 19.40 -10.86 2.16
N ALA A 22 19.20 -11.14 3.44
CA ALA A 22 17.87 -11.37 4.02
C ALA A 22 16.96 -10.14 3.95
N TYR A 23 17.53 -8.94 3.91
CA TYR A 23 16.81 -7.68 3.77
C TYR A 23 16.76 -7.14 2.33
N SER A 24 17.33 -7.87 1.36
CA SER A 24 17.37 -7.43 -0.04
C SER A 24 16.04 -7.46 -0.77
N GLU A 25 15.04 -8.18 -0.23
CA GLU A 25 13.71 -8.35 -0.84
C GLU A 25 12.59 -7.92 0.11
N GLY A 26 11.49 -7.43 -0.47
CA GLY A 26 10.18 -7.31 0.13
C GLY A 26 9.18 -8.23 -0.58
N ALA A 27 7.88 -7.98 -0.37
CA ALA A 27 6.81 -8.69 -1.07
C ALA A 27 6.78 -8.40 -2.59
N GLY A 28 7.34 -7.27 -3.02
CA GLY A 28 7.38 -6.85 -4.42
C GLY A 28 8.44 -7.57 -5.27
N PRO A 29 8.56 -7.17 -6.54
CA PRO A 29 9.41 -7.86 -7.52
C PRO A 29 10.90 -7.53 -7.42
N PHE A 30 11.35 -6.73 -6.45
CA PHE A 30 12.72 -6.21 -6.38
C PHE A 30 13.63 -6.98 -5.44
N ARG A 31 14.93 -7.06 -5.82
CA ARG A 31 16.06 -7.48 -4.99
C ARG A 31 17.15 -6.43 -5.08
N ILE A 32 17.31 -5.65 -4.00
CA ILE A 32 18.36 -4.63 -3.88
C ILE A 32 19.11 -4.93 -2.58
N VAL A 33 20.36 -5.40 -2.70
CA VAL A 33 21.17 -5.74 -1.52
C VAL A 33 21.64 -4.44 -0.86
N PRO A 34 21.20 -4.14 0.38
CA PRO A 34 21.60 -2.90 1.06
C PRO A 34 23.10 -2.91 1.45
N ALA A 35 23.69 -1.73 1.65
CA ALA A 35 25.04 -1.59 2.18
C ALA A 35 25.11 -2.03 3.65
N ALA A 36 24.07 -1.76 4.43
CA ALA A 36 23.92 -2.21 5.80
C ALA A 36 22.45 -2.34 6.20
N VAL A 37 22.21 -2.95 7.36
CA VAL A 37 20.88 -3.06 7.99
C VAL A 37 21.00 -2.52 9.41
N ALA A 38 20.15 -1.56 9.79
CA ALA A 38 20.04 -1.00 11.13
C ALA A 38 18.70 -1.37 11.75
N LEU A 39 18.72 -1.89 12.97
CA LEU A 39 17.56 -2.14 13.81
C LEU A 39 17.64 -1.20 15.02
N PRO A 40 17.06 0.01 14.94
CA PRO A 40 17.09 0.98 16.02
C PRO A 40 16.36 0.43 17.25
N ALA A 41 16.89 0.70 18.45
CA ALA A 41 16.26 0.30 19.70
C ALA A 41 15.10 1.23 20.05
N ASP A 42 15.26 2.53 19.80
CA ASP A 42 14.27 3.55 20.11
C ASP A 42 14.28 4.73 19.11
N ARG A 43 13.44 5.73 19.36
CA ARG A 43 13.36 6.96 18.58
C ARG A 43 14.69 7.71 18.50
N SER A 44 15.49 7.68 19.56
CA SER A 44 16.79 8.40 19.60
C SER A 44 17.77 7.80 18.60
N ASP A 45 17.76 6.49 18.44
CA ASP A 45 18.53 5.78 17.43
C ASP A 45 18.10 6.15 16.00
N VAL A 46 16.78 6.27 15.76
CA VAL A 46 16.26 6.72 14.46
C VAL A 46 16.73 8.15 14.16
N ALA A 47 16.70 9.04 15.16
CA ALA A 47 17.16 10.41 15.02
C ALA A 47 18.67 10.50 14.77
N LEU A 48 19.47 9.65 15.44
CA LEU A 48 20.90 9.55 15.19
C LEU A 48 21.22 9.05 13.78
N LEU A 49 20.53 8.02 13.34
CA LEU A 49 20.69 7.48 11.97
C LEU A 49 20.32 8.52 10.92
N ALA A 50 19.24 9.28 11.11
CA ALA A 50 18.81 10.30 10.15
C ALA A 50 19.86 11.40 9.98
N ARG A 51 20.38 11.98 11.09
CA ARG A 51 21.45 12.98 11.06
C ARG A 51 22.72 12.44 10.41
N TRP A 52 23.18 11.27 10.89
CA TRP A 52 24.37 10.62 10.36
C TRP A 52 24.26 10.38 8.84
N ALA A 53 23.08 9.98 8.38
CA ALA A 53 22.81 9.76 6.95
C ALA A 53 22.92 11.06 6.15
N ALA A 54 22.39 12.16 6.68
CA ALA A 54 22.52 13.48 6.04
C ALA A 54 23.97 13.95 6.00
N ASP A 55 24.73 13.79 7.11
CA ASP A 55 26.11 14.21 7.23
C ASP A 55 27.05 13.40 6.33
N THR A 56 26.75 12.12 6.10
CA THR A 56 27.58 11.19 5.33
C THR A 56 27.07 10.96 3.90
N ALA A 57 25.97 11.59 3.50
CA ALA A 57 25.24 11.34 2.25
C ALA A 57 24.90 9.84 2.07
N THR A 58 24.60 9.13 3.15
CA THR A 58 24.27 7.70 3.13
C THR A 58 22.76 7.51 2.98
N PRO A 59 22.25 6.87 1.92
CA PRO A 59 20.81 6.64 1.76
C PRO A 59 20.21 5.77 2.87
N LEU A 60 19.04 6.15 3.37
CA LEU A 60 18.22 5.36 4.30
C LEU A 60 16.96 4.87 3.62
N THR A 61 16.60 3.62 3.85
CA THR A 61 15.32 3.04 3.43
C THR A 61 14.56 2.56 4.67
N PRO A 62 13.59 3.32 5.17
CA PRO A 62 12.75 2.89 6.28
C PRO A 62 11.89 1.68 5.87
N ARG A 63 11.78 0.70 6.77
CA ARG A 63 11.07 -0.55 6.51
C ARG A 63 10.28 -0.99 7.74
N GLY A 64 8.99 -1.31 7.54
CA GLY A 64 8.17 -2.08 8.47
C GLY A 64 8.32 -3.57 8.19
N ALA A 65 7.21 -4.30 8.05
CA ALA A 65 7.22 -5.73 7.76
C ALA A 65 7.75 -6.11 6.36
N GLY A 66 8.00 -5.14 5.47
CA GLY A 66 8.46 -5.40 4.11
C GLY A 66 7.37 -5.88 3.14
N THR A 67 6.10 -5.65 3.46
CA THR A 67 4.94 -6.05 2.64
C THR A 67 4.62 -5.11 1.49
N GLY A 68 5.29 -3.95 1.39
CA GLY A 68 5.13 -3.02 0.26
C GLY A 68 5.60 -3.65 -1.05
N ILE A 69 4.82 -3.42 -2.13
CA ILE A 69 5.03 -4.05 -3.44
C ILE A 69 5.93 -3.23 -4.36
N PRO A 70 5.78 -1.88 -4.49
CA PRO A 70 6.44 -1.13 -5.55
C PRO A 70 7.93 -0.83 -5.29
N GLY A 71 8.58 -1.53 -4.33
CA GLY A 71 10.01 -1.36 -4.04
C GLY A 71 10.33 -0.17 -3.14
N ASN A 72 9.37 0.33 -2.37
CA ASN A 72 9.55 1.41 -1.38
C ASN A 72 10.28 0.97 -0.10
N ASN A 73 10.42 -0.34 0.13
CA ASN A 73 10.98 -0.94 1.34
C ASN A 73 12.32 -1.65 1.11
N VAL A 74 12.96 -1.45 -0.05
CA VAL A 74 14.28 -1.95 -0.42
C VAL A 74 15.13 -0.83 -1.00
N GLY A 75 16.44 -0.86 -0.74
CA GLY A 75 17.36 0.18 -1.22
C GLY A 75 18.82 -0.19 -1.01
N ALA A 76 19.70 0.45 -1.78
CA ALA A 76 21.14 0.15 -1.79
C ALA A 76 21.91 0.70 -0.58
N GLY A 77 21.35 1.70 0.14
CA GLY A 77 21.96 2.29 1.34
C GLY A 77 21.74 1.46 2.60
N VAL A 78 21.32 2.08 3.69
CA VAL A 78 21.00 1.40 4.96
C VAL A 78 19.49 1.14 5.03
N VAL A 79 19.08 -0.11 5.14
CA VAL A 79 17.70 -0.46 5.49
C VAL A 79 17.51 -0.27 6.98
N VAL A 80 16.57 0.60 7.37
CA VAL A 80 16.21 0.87 8.76
C VAL A 80 14.96 0.06 9.10
N ASP A 81 15.15 -1.09 9.74
CA ASP A 81 14.06 -1.99 10.09
C ASP A 81 13.38 -1.58 11.39
N LEU A 82 12.16 -1.09 11.28
CA LEU A 82 11.29 -0.71 12.38
C LEU A 82 10.33 -1.83 12.81
N SER A 83 10.36 -3.01 12.21
CA SER A 83 9.44 -4.11 12.53
C SER A 83 9.61 -4.63 13.96
N SER A 84 10.83 -4.48 14.52
CA SER A 84 11.18 -4.85 15.89
C SER A 84 11.18 -3.67 16.87
N PHE A 85 10.79 -2.49 16.39
CA PHE A 85 10.73 -1.26 17.19
C PHE A 85 9.71 -1.37 18.33
N GLU A 86 9.71 -0.41 19.26
CA GLU A 86 8.75 -0.35 20.36
C GLU A 86 7.30 -0.49 19.87
N ARG A 87 6.51 -1.32 20.56
CA ARG A 87 5.11 -1.62 20.24
C ARG A 87 4.13 -1.17 21.32
N PRO A 88 4.20 0.07 21.82
CA PRO A 88 3.15 0.55 22.72
C PRO A 88 1.82 0.52 21.95
N LEU A 89 0.78 0.01 22.62
CA LEU A 89 -0.57 -0.05 22.07
C LEU A 89 -1.57 0.23 23.18
N ARG A 90 -2.34 1.30 23.03
CA ARG A 90 -3.41 1.68 23.96
C ARG A 90 -4.66 2.02 23.16
N VAL A 91 -5.74 1.30 23.42
CA VAL A 91 -7.07 1.57 22.87
C VAL A 91 -7.92 2.24 23.94
N SER A 92 -8.63 3.31 23.59
CA SER A 92 -9.51 4.04 24.49
C SER A 92 -10.99 3.82 24.16
N LEU A 93 -11.87 4.02 25.15
CA LEU A 93 -13.33 3.99 24.95
C LEU A 93 -13.83 5.13 24.03
N GLN A 94 -13.01 6.15 23.78
CA GLN A 94 -13.29 7.22 22.82
C GLN A 94 -13.00 6.80 21.36
N GLN A 95 -12.86 5.51 21.10
CA GLN A 95 -12.58 4.95 19.78
C GLN A 95 -11.25 5.46 19.19
N THR A 96 -10.24 5.64 20.02
CA THR A 96 -8.89 6.00 19.57
C THR A 96 -7.87 4.94 19.95
N ALA A 97 -6.80 4.83 19.18
CA ALA A 97 -5.66 3.98 19.47
C ALA A 97 -4.38 4.81 19.37
N ASN A 98 -3.53 4.74 20.40
CA ASN A 98 -2.16 5.21 20.36
C ASN A 98 -1.24 4.02 20.17
N THR A 99 -0.43 4.04 19.09
CA THR A 99 0.38 2.89 18.69
C THR A 99 1.81 3.27 18.37
N GLY A 100 2.76 2.37 18.63
CA GLY A 100 4.08 2.40 17.99
C GLY A 100 3.98 2.02 16.52
N ALA A 101 4.92 2.48 15.70
CA ALA A 101 4.94 2.21 14.26
C ALA A 101 5.04 0.71 13.93
N ALA A 102 5.63 -0.10 14.82
CA ALA A 102 5.81 -1.55 14.66
C ALA A 102 4.56 -2.40 15.03
N VAL A 103 3.51 -1.79 15.60
CA VAL A 103 2.25 -2.50 15.86
C VAL A 103 1.64 -2.93 14.54
N THR A 104 1.27 -4.21 14.40
CA THR A 104 0.60 -4.68 13.18
C THR A 104 -0.88 -4.32 13.18
N CYS A 105 -1.48 -4.23 12.00
CA CYS A 105 -2.92 -4.02 11.85
C CYS A 105 -3.71 -5.12 12.58
N ALA A 106 -3.28 -6.38 12.48
CA ALA A 106 -3.89 -7.50 13.21
C ALA A 106 -3.84 -7.33 14.73
N MET A 107 -2.66 -6.95 15.29
CA MET A 107 -2.53 -6.69 16.73
C MET A 107 -3.46 -5.58 17.19
N LEU A 108 -3.52 -4.47 16.44
CA LEU A 108 -4.40 -3.35 16.73
C LEU A 108 -5.88 -3.81 16.74
N ASN A 109 -6.29 -4.53 15.70
CA ASN A 109 -7.67 -5.02 15.59
C ASN A 109 -8.01 -6.07 16.65
N GLN A 110 -7.06 -6.93 17.03
CA GLN A 110 -7.24 -7.89 18.12
C GLN A 110 -7.51 -7.18 19.46
N VAL A 111 -6.70 -6.17 19.80
CA VAL A 111 -6.91 -5.38 21.02
C VAL A 111 -8.17 -4.54 20.91
N GLY A 112 -8.43 -3.91 19.77
CA GLY A 112 -9.62 -3.11 19.51
C GLY A 112 -10.92 -3.90 19.68
N ALA A 113 -10.94 -5.17 19.25
CA ALA A 113 -12.10 -6.05 19.32
C ALA A 113 -12.58 -6.29 20.75
N HIS A 114 -11.70 -6.29 21.75
CA HIS A 114 -12.09 -6.38 23.17
C HIS A 114 -12.92 -5.17 23.64
N PHE A 115 -12.83 -4.05 22.93
CA PHE A 115 -13.61 -2.83 23.17
C PHE A 115 -14.76 -2.66 22.17
N GLY A 116 -14.96 -3.63 21.26
CA GLY A 116 -15.96 -3.56 20.19
C GLY A 116 -15.54 -2.63 19.03
N PHE A 117 -14.24 -2.41 18.83
CA PHE A 117 -13.71 -1.51 17.81
C PHE A 117 -12.77 -2.23 16.85
N ARG A 118 -12.56 -1.62 15.67
CA ARG A 118 -11.55 -2.01 14.68
C ARG A 118 -10.99 -0.77 13.97
N LEU A 119 -9.84 -0.90 13.33
CA LEU A 119 -9.38 0.05 12.32
C LEU A 119 -10.21 -0.16 11.04
N GLY A 120 -10.65 0.94 10.40
CA GLY A 120 -11.46 0.85 9.18
C GLY A 120 -10.73 0.21 8.00
N PRO A 121 -9.55 0.72 7.56
CA PRO A 121 -8.78 0.11 6.49
C PRO A 121 -8.31 -1.31 6.82
N ASP A 122 -8.48 -2.23 5.87
CA ASP A 122 -8.19 -3.66 6.01
C ASP A 122 -7.35 -4.21 4.83
N PRO A 123 -6.10 -3.79 4.69
CA PRO A 123 -5.25 -4.28 3.60
C PRO A 123 -5.11 -5.81 3.66
N SER A 124 -4.92 -6.46 2.51
CA SER A 124 -4.74 -7.92 2.43
C SER A 124 -3.54 -8.42 3.26
N SER A 125 -2.59 -7.53 3.52
CA SER A 125 -1.43 -7.77 4.39
C SER A 125 -1.69 -7.49 5.88
N ALA A 126 -2.94 -7.26 6.32
CA ALA A 126 -3.28 -6.84 7.70
C ALA A 126 -2.67 -7.73 8.79
N ALA A 127 -2.47 -9.03 8.51
CA ALA A 127 -1.81 -9.95 9.43
C ALA A 127 -0.35 -9.53 9.75
N TYR A 128 0.30 -8.78 8.87
CA TYR A 128 1.75 -8.52 8.90
C TYR A 128 2.10 -7.04 8.84
N CYS A 129 1.38 -6.24 8.03
CA CYS A 129 1.70 -4.83 7.82
C CYS A 129 1.65 -4.05 9.12
N THR A 130 2.65 -3.18 9.30
CA THR A 130 2.77 -2.33 10.49
C THR A 130 2.00 -1.02 10.30
N VAL A 131 1.51 -0.43 11.39
CA VAL A 131 0.82 0.87 11.35
C VAL A 131 1.69 1.95 10.72
N GLY A 132 3.00 2.01 11.06
CA GLY A 132 3.92 2.97 10.43
C GLY A 132 4.03 2.76 8.91
N GLY A 133 4.08 1.50 8.44
CA GLY A 133 4.05 1.18 7.01
C GLY A 133 2.73 1.58 6.34
N MET A 134 1.58 1.31 6.98
CA MET A 134 0.27 1.73 6.48
C MET A 134 0.17 3.26 6.32
N VAL A 135 0.64 4.02 7.32
CA VAL A 135 0.69 5.50 7.25
C VAL A 135 1.60 5.95 6.11
N ALA A 136 2.79 5.36 6.00
CA ALA A 136 3.77 5.73 4.99
C ALA A 136 3.28 5.50 3.55
N THR A 137 2.42 4.49 3.30
CA THR A 137 1.89 4.18 1.96
C THR A 137 0.46 4.67 1.73
N ASN A 138 -0.17 5.32 2.71
CA ASN A 138 -1.58 5.66 2.68
C ASN A 138 -2.47 4.43 2.41
N ALA A 139 -2.18 3.31 3.09
CA ALA A 139 -2.80 2.02 2.84
C ALA A 139 -4.34 2.05 2.92
N ALA A 140 -4.97 1.23 2.10
CA ALA A 140 -6.43 1.05 2.05
C ALA A 140 -6.81 -0.44 2.23
N GLY A 141 -7.53 -1.05 1.31
CA GLY A 141 -7.96 -2.47 1.34
C GLY A 141 -9.33 -2.65 0.72
N ALA A 142 -9.91 -3.84 0.84
CA ALA A 142 -11.17 -4.21 0.20
C ALA A 142 -12.37 -3.34 0.64
N ARG A 143 -12.36 -2.85 1.89
CA ARG A 143 -13.43 -2.02 2.45
C ARG A 143 -13.28 -0.52 2.20
N SER A 144 -12.28 -0.12 1.44
CA SER A 144 -12.02 1.30 1.14
C SER A 144 -13.20 2.01 0.50
N LEU A 145 -14.09 1.27 -0.18
CA LEU A 145 -15.33 1.80 -0.72
C LEU A 145 -16.15 2.57 0.33
N ARG A 146 -16.17 2.07 1.57
CA ARG A 146 -16.83 2.72 2.71
C ARG A 146 -15.89 3.52 3.60
N VAL A 147 -14.70 2.99 3.88
CA VAL A 147 -13.82 3.55 4.93
C VAL A 147 -12.69 4.42 4.38
N GLY A 148 -12.45 4.40 3.07
CA GLY A 148 -11.32 5.09 2.45
C GLY A 148 -9.96 4.48 2.81
N SER A 149 -8.91 5.29 2.72
CA SER A 149 -7.55 4.94 3.12
C SER A 149 -7.29 5.31 4.59
N ILE A 150 -6.12 4.91 5.11
CA ILE A 150 -5.72 5.22 6.49
C ILE A 150 -5.64 6.72 6.78
N ARG A 151 -5.46 7.57 5.78
CA ARG A 151 -5.46 9.04 5.90
C ARG A 151 -6.65 9.56 6.71
N ALA A 152 -7.85 9.03 6.44
CA ALA A 152 -9.07 9.44 7.15
C ALA A 152 -9.08 9.03 8.64
N TRP A 153 -8.24 8.08 9.02
CA TRP A 153 -8.20 7.47 10.36
C TRP A 153 -7.04 7.97 11.20
N VAL A 154 -6.01 8.57 10.58
CA VAL A 154 -4.86 9.14 11.31
C VAL A 154 -5.25 10.47 11.95
N ARG A 155 -5.13 10.54 13.27
CA ARG A 155 -5.32 11.75 14.09
C ARG A 155 -4.01 12.50 14.30
N GLY A 156 -2.90 11.76 14.35
CA GLY A 156 -1.56 12.34 14.47
C GLY A 156 -0.48 11.28 14.35
N ILE A 157 0.73 11.72 14.10
CA ILE A 157 1.93 10.89 14.02
C ILE A 157 3.10 11.55 14.72
N GLU A 158 4.02 10.75 15.22
CA GLU A 158 5.37 11.19 15.57
C GLU A 158 6.27 10.96 14.36
N LEU A 159 6.89 12.02 13.87
CA LEU A 159 7.77 12.01 12.70
C LEU A 159 9.20 12.36 13.12
N VAL A 160 10.18 11.59 12.68
CA VAL A 160 11.60 11.91 12.74
C VAL A 160 12.05 12.43 11.38
N THR A 161 12.57 13.65 11.33
CA THR A 161 13.05 14.32 10.11
C THR A 161 14.51 13.99 9.82
N VAL A 162 15.01 14.39 8.64
CA VAL A 162 16.37 14.06 8.17
C VAL A 162 17.48 14.59 9.07
N ASP A 163 17.28 15.72 9.74
CA ASP A 163 18.20 16.31 10.72
C ASP A 163 18.07 15.70 12.13
N GLY A 164 17.27 14.64 12.27
CA GLY A 164 17.05 13.93 13.50
C GLY A 164 16.19 14.66 14.52
N GLU A 165 15.48 15.71 14.12
CA GLU A 165 14.41 16.28 14.93
C GLU A 165 13.21 15.34 14.94
N ALA A 166 12.58 15.20 16.10
CA ALA A 166 11.37 14.39 16.24
C ALA A 166 10.24 15.27 16.77
N GLY A 167 9.09 15.23 16.10
CA GLY A 167 7.95 16.01 16.48
C GLY A 167 6.61 15.34 16.21
N TRP A 168 5.57 15.85 16.87
CA TRP A 168 4.22 15.38 16.70
C TRP A 168 3.46 16.22 15.66
N LEU A 169 2.96 15.60 14.63
CA LEU A 169 2.05 16.20 13.66
C LEU A 169 0.64 15.68 13.93
N GLY A 170 -0.29 16.56 14.34
CA GLY A 170 -1.67 16.21 14.67
C GLY A 170 -2.69 16.97 13.84
N ARG A 171 -3.94 16.47 13.80
CA ARG A 171 -5.08 17.19 13.24
C ARG A 171 -5.41 18.39 14.13
N ARG A 172 -5.43 19.60 13.60
CA ARG A 172 -5.69 20.85 14.36
C ARG A 172 -7.03 20.87 15.08
N ARG A 173 -8.01 20.08 14.62
CA ARG A 173 -9.30 19.92 15.33
C ARG A 173 -9.18 19.18 16.66
N ALA A 174 -8.14 18.36 16.86
CA ALA A 174 -7.90 17.63 18.10
C ALA A 174 -7.28 18.53 19.20
N GLU A 175 -6.65 19.65 18.84
CA GLU A 175 -5.91 20.53 19.76
C GLU A 175 -6.77 21.60 20.47
N ARG A 176 -8.05 21.75 20.13
CA ARG A 176 -8.91 22.83 20.66
C ARG A 176 -9.31 22.73 22.15
N VAL A 177 -8.71 21.83 22.93
CA VAL A 177 -9.24 21.54 24.28
C VAL A 177 -8.48 22.16 25.44
N HIS A 178 -7.31 22.79 25.28
CA HIS A 178 -6.59 23.30 26.46
C HIS A 178 -6.30 24.80 26.39
N ARG A 179 -7.10 25.60 27.13
CA ARG A 179 -6.79 27.02 27.43
C ARG A 179 -5.47 27.19 28.22
N HIS A 180 -4.96 26.10 28.84
CA HIS A 180 -3.66 26.03 29.51
C HIS A 180 -2.97 24.71 29.10
N PRO A 181 -2.13 24.71 28.05
CA PRO A 181 -1.44 23.52 27.61
C PRO A 181 -0.48 23.03 28.72
N THR A 182 -0.49 21.72 28.98
CA THR A 182 0.49 21.07 29.84
C THR A 182 1.90 21.28 29.29
N PRO A 183 2.98 21.11 30.08
CA PRO A 183 4.35 21.17 29.58
C PRO A 183 4.58 20.23 28.37
N VAL A 184 3.96 19.05 28.36
CA VAL A 184 4.00 18.09 27.25
C VAL A 184 3.31 18.66 26.01
N ALA A 185 2.12 19.25 26.15
CA ALA A 185 1.42 19.87 25.03
C ALA A 185 2.15 21.09 24.45
N ARG A 186 2.83 21.88 25.30
CA ARG A 186 3.68 23.00 24.84
C ARG A 186 4.88 22.50 24.04
N ARG A 187 5.53 21.43 24.49
CA ARG A 187 6.65 20.82 23.79
C ARG A 187 6.20 20.29 22.43
N GLN A 188 5.09 19.56 22.37
CA GLN A 188 4.51 19.04 21.12
C GLN A 188 4.17 20.18 20.14
N LEU A 189 3.66 21.31 20.63
CA LEU A 189 3.38 22.48 19.79
C LEU A 189 4.65 23.06 19.17
N VAL A 190 5.73 23.20 19.94
CA VAL A 190 7.02 23.71 19.44
C VAL A 190 7.60 22.72 18.42
N GLU A 191 7.60 21.43 18.71
CA GLU A 191 8.05 20.38 17.79
C GLU A 191 7.23 20.38 16.49
N HIS A 192 5.91 20.58 16.55
CA HIS A 192 5.04 20.72 15.39
C HIS A 192 5.42 21.94 14.53
N LEU A 193 5.62 23.11 15.14
CA LEU A 193 6.00 24.31 14.42
C LEU A 193 7.34 24.17 13.67
N LEU A 194 8.32 23.54 14.28
CA LEU A 194 9.63 23.28 13.65
C LEU A 194 9.52 22.41 12.39
N ILE A 195 8.60 21.42 12.37
CA ILE A 195 8.37 20.60 11.19
C ILE A 195 7.54 21.38 10.15
N GLU A 196 6.56 22.18 10.57
CA GLU A 196 5.77 23.03 9.66
C GLU A 196 6.62 24.08 8.94
N ASP A 197 7.65 24.60 9.58
CA ASP A 197 8.55 25.58 8.94
C ASP A 197 9.22 25.05 7.66
N ARG A 198 9.41 23.74 7.53
CA ARG A 198 10.02 23.12 6.35
C ARG A 198 9.23 23.37 5.07
N ILE A 199 7.90 23.36 5.14
CA ILE A 199 7.06 23.58 3.98
C ILE A 199 6.89 25.07 3.63
N THR A 200 7.23 25.97 4.55
CA THR A 200 6.97 27.41 4.42
C THR A 200 7.60 28.00 3.16
N ALA A 201 8.80 27.58 2.80
CA ALA A 201 9.49 28.07 1.59
C ALA A 201 8.83 27.59 0.29
N VAL A 202 8.13 26.45 0.32
CA VAL A 202 7.47 25.84 -0.86
C VAL A 202 6.02 26.27 -0.95
N LEU A 203 5.38 26.62 0.15
CA LEU A 203 3.96 26.94 0.24
C LEU A 203 3.47 27.98 -0.79
N PRO A 204 4.16 29.12 -1.04
CA PRO A 204 3.72 30.09 -2.06
C PRO A 204 3.65 29.48 -3.46
N ARG A 205 4.55 28.54 -3.80
CA ARG A 205 4.55 27.82 -5.09
C ARG A 205 3.39 26.84 -5.17
N LEU A 206 3.08 26.14 -4.09
CA LEU A 206 1.93 25.22 -4.02
C LEU A 206 0.62 25.99 -4.17
N GLU A 207 0.47 27.12 -3.47
CA GLU A 207 -0.73 27.96 -3.54
C GLU A 207 -0.92 28.55 -4.96
N ALA A 208 0.14 29.04 -5.58
CA ALA A 208 0.08 29.53 -6.96
C ALA A 208 -0.30 28.44 -7.97
N ALA A 209 0.12 27.19 -7.72
CA ALA A 209 -0.17 26.04 -8.58
C ALA A 209 -1.51 25.34 -8.25
N ARG A 210 -2.27 25.79 -7.25
CA ARG A 210 -3.52 25.16 -6.80
C ARG A 210 -4.50 24.83 -7.95
N PRO A 211 -4.80 25.71 -8.92
CA PRO A 211 -5.70 25.36 -10.04
C PRO A 211 -5.11 24.25 -10.92
N HIS A 212 -3.80 24.26 -11.11
CA HIS A 212 -3.10 23.26 -11.92
C HIS A 212 -3.09 21.89 -11.23
N ILE A 213 -2.81 21.86 -9.92
CA ILE A 213 -2.90 20.64 -9.08
C ILE A 213 -4.32 20.08 -9.18
N ALA A 214 -5.35 20.88 -8.95
CA ALA A 214 -6.74 20.45 -9.01
C ALA A 214 -7.13 19.85 -10.38
N ALA A 215 -6.56 20.36 -11.48
CA ALA A 215 -6.83 19.88 -12.83
C ALA A 215 -6.09 18.57 -13.18
N ARG A 216 -5.00 18.26 -12.47
CA ARG A 216 -4.11 17.10 -12.77
C ARG A 216 -4.28 15.92 -11.82
N PHE A 217 -4.79 16.15 -10.61
CA PHE A 217 -5.05 15.03 -9.70
C PHE A 217 -6.25 14.21 -10.21
N PRO A 218 -6.09 12.87 -10.28
CA PRO A 218 -7.13 12.02 -10.84
C PRO A 218 -8.38 11.99 -9.96
N GLY A 219 -9.57 12.08 -10.60
CA GLY A 219 -10.87 12.04 -9.94
C GLY A 219 -11.33 10.63 -9.58
N VAL A 220 -10.48 9.85 -8.89
CA VAL A 220 -10.75 8.47 -8.49
C VAL A 220 -10.90 8.34 -6.97
N ARG A 221 -11.50 7.24 -6.51
CA ARG A 221 -11.71 6.99 -5.08
C ARG A 221 -10.43 6.68 -4.32
N LYS A 222 -9.48 6.00 -4.98
CA LYS A 222 -8.17 5.62 -4.42
C LYS A 222 -7.07 6.28 -5.23
N ASN A 223 -6.22 7.07 -4.57
CA ASN A 223 -5.01 7.60 -5.16
C ASN A 223 -3.92 7.71 -4.09
N SER A 224 -2.87 6.92 -4.25
CA SER A 224 -1.66 6.95 -3.42
C SER A 224 -0.41 7.31 -4.23
N ALA A 225 -0.61 7.88 -5.45
CA ALA A 225 0.48 8.29 -6.31
C ALA A 225 0.95 9.71 -5.97
N GLY A 226 2.26 9.90 -5.86
CA GLY A 226 2.89 11.18 -5.54
C GLY A 226 2.64 11.65 -4.12
N TYR A 227 3.04 12.88 -3.82
CA TYR A 227 2.65 13.53 -2.57
C TYR A 227 1.23 14.09 -2.70
N ALA A 228 0.42 13.94 -1.67
CA ALA A 228 -0.97 14.39 -1.64
C ALA A 228 -1.08 15.92 -1.50
N LEU A 229 -0.62 16.65 -2.52
CA LEU A 229 -0.66 18.11 -2.57
C LEU A 229 -2.09 18.64 -2.54
N ASP A 230 -3.02 17.95 -3.17
CA ASP A 230 -4.46 18.23 -3.18
C ASP A 230 -5.05 18.17 -1.77
N ALA A 231 -4.77 17.08 -1.04
CA ALA A 231 -5.24 16.89 0.33
C ALA A 231 -4.62 17.95 1.28
N TYR A 232 -3.32 18.22 1.15
CA TYR A 232 -2.65 19.27 1.91
C TYR A 232 -3.24 20.66 1.64
N LEU A 233 -3.42 21.01 0.39
CA LEU A 233 -4.00 22.31 0.02
C LEU A 233 -5.46 22.43 0.47
N ALA A 234 -6.21 21.35 0.52
CA ALA A 234 -7.60 21.34 0.99
C ALA A 234 -7.70 21.49 2.51
N SER A 235 -6.84 20.81 3.28
CA SER A 235 -6.90 20.78 4.74
C SER A 235 -6.04 21.86 5.40
N GLY A 236 -4.93 22.25 4.77
CA GLY A 236 -3.86 23.06 5.36
C GLY A 236 -3.07 22.31 6.45
N GLU A 237 -3.19 20.96 6.54
CA GLU A 237 -2.55 20.14 7.56
C GLU A 237 -1.37 19.36 6.97
N LEU A 238 -0.16 19.64 7.46
CA LEU A 238 1.07 18.99 7.00
C LEU A 238 1.01 17.45 7.14
N LEU A 239 0.23 16.95 8.10
CA LEU A 239 -0.05 15.54 8.29
C LEU A 239 -0.53 14.87 6.99
N ASP A 240 -1.39 15.55 6.21
CA ASP A 240 -1.90 15.02 4.94
C ASP A 240 -0.82 14.88 3.86
N LEU A 241 0.20 15.73 3.89
CA LEU A 241 1.33 15.64 2.97
C LEU A 241 2.27 14.48 3.34
N VAL A 242 2.45 14.22 4.64
CA VAL A 242 3.35 13.16 5.14
C VAL A 242 2.72 11.77 5.00
N ILE A 243 1.40 11.63 5.17
CA ILE A 243 0.71 10.35 4.92
C ILE A 243 0.82 9.99 3.44
N GLY A 244 1.39 8.82 3.14
CA GLY A 244 1.64 8.38 1.77
C GLY A 244 3.00 8.82 1.20
N SER A 245 3.88 9.42 2.01
CA SER A 245 5.21 9.88 1.57
C SER A 245 6.26 8.77 1.46
N GLU A 246 5.94 7.54 1.78
CA GLU A 246 6.79 6.35 1.63
C GLU A 246 8.19 6.49 2.28
N GLY A 247 8.25 7.21 3.40
CA GLY A 247 9.50 7.44 4.13
C GLY A 247 10.47 8.41 3.46
N THR A 248 10.02 9.20 2.47
CA THR A 248 10.86 10.18 1.76
C THR A 248 10.89 11.55 2.43
N LEU A 249 9.91 11.86 3.30
CA LEU A 249 9.81 13.14 4.03
C LEU A 249 10.18 13.01 5.52
N GLY A 250 10.33 11.79 6.02
CA GLY A 250 10.67 11.48 7.40
C GLY A 250 10.29 10.04 7.75
N ILE A 251 10.60 9.64 8.98
CA ILE A 251 10.37 8.29 9.51
C ILE A 251 9.31 8.33 10.60
N VAL A 252 8.20 7.64 10.38
CA VAL A 252 7.09 7.55 11.35
C VAL A 252 7.45 6.55 12.45
N THR A 253 7.41 6.98 13.71
CA THR A 253 7.73 6.15 14.88
C THR A 253 6.52 5.83 15.76
N ARG A 254 5.47 6.66 15.73
CA ARG A 254 4.20 6.47 16.46
C ARG A 254 3.03 7.03 15.66
N ALA A 255 1.82 6.55 15.96
CA ALA A 255 0.59 7.09 15.41
C ALA A 255 -0.55 7.10 16.45
N GLU A 256 -1.43 8.09 16.33
CA GLU A 256 -2.77 8.10 16.94
C GLU A 256 -3.80 7.90 15.83
N LEU A 257 -4.66 6.89 16.02
CA LEU A 257 -5.65 6.47 15.03
C LEU A 257 -7.07 6.60 15.61
N GLN A 258 -8.02 6.98 14.75
CA GLN A 258 -9.44 6.78 15.01
C GLN A 258 -9.81 5.33 14.72
N LEU A 259 -10.74 4.77 15.50
CA LEU A 259 -11.31 3.43 15.28
C LEU A 259 -12.81 3.54 15.00
N GLU A 260 -13.37 2.52 14.36
CA GLU A 260 -14.81 2.38 14.19
C GLU A 260 -15.38 1.25 15.06
N ARG A 261 -16.68 1.27 15.29
CA ARG A 261 -17.38 0.15 15.92
C ARG A 261 -17.42 -1.05 14.98
N LEU A 262 -17.30 -2.24 15.54
CA LEU A 262 -17.59 -3.46 14.79
C LEU A 262 -19.06 -3.46 14.33
N PRO A 263 -19.36 -3.86 13.08
CA PRO A 263 -20.74 -3.97 12.62
C PRO A 263 -21.47 -5.07 13.39
N ALA A 264 -22.76 -4.87 13.68
CA ALA A 264 -23.58 -5.85 14.38
C ALA A 264 -23.94 -7.04 13.48
N ALA A 265 -24.06 -6.81 12.17
CA ALA A 265 -24.32 -7.83 11.16
C ALA A 265 -23.55 -7.53 9.88
N THR A 266 -23.21 -8.58 9.14
CA THR A 266 -22.55 -8.50 7.84
C THR A 266 -23.14 -9.55 6.90
N GLY A 267 -23.16 -9.27 5.59
CA GLY A 267 -23.60 -10.21 4.57
C GLY A 267 -22.79 -10.08 3.30
N THR A 268 -22.74 -11.15 2.52
CA THR A 268 -22.02 -11.21 1.25
C THR A 268 -22.96 -11.67 0.14
N LEU A 269 -22.93 -11.00 -1.02
CA LEU A 269 -23.53 -11.43 -2.27
C LEU A 269 -22.43 -11.78 -3.25
N LEU A 270 -22.49 -12.98 -3.82
CA LEU A 270 -21.71 -13.40 -4.98
C LEU A 270 -22.55 -13.21 -6.23
N VAL A 271 -21.96 -12.57 -7.25
CA VAL A 271 -22.55 -12.36 -8.57
C VAL A 271 -21.62 -12.93 -9.63
N ALA A 272 -22.04 -13.98 -10.34
CA ALA A 272 -21.32 -14.51 -11.49
C ALA A 272 -21.75 -13.72 -12.74
N LEU A 273 -20.80 -13.05 -13.43
CA LEU A 273 -21.05 -12.19 -14.59
C LEU A 273 -20.95 -12.96 -15.89
N ALA A 274 -21.86 -12.67 -16.83
CA ALA A 274 -21.87 -13.24 -18.17
C ALA A 274 -20.77 -12.67 -19.08
N ASP A 275 -20.45 -11.39 -18.91
CA ASP A 275 -19.43 -10.64 -19.65
C ASP A 275 -18.73 -9.63 -18.72
N LEU A 276 -17.68 -9.01 -19.20
CA LEU A 276 -16.93 -7.97 -18.49
C LEU A 276 -17.04 -6.59 -19.17
N GLU A 277 -17.74 -6.49 -20.31
CA GLU A 277 -17.95 -5.22 -21.00
C GLU A 277 -18.88 -4.33 -20.17
N SER A 278 -19.93 -4.92 -19.57
CA SER A 278 -20.86 -4.27 -18.65
C SER A 278 -20.39 -4.17 -17.21
N LEU A 279 -19.12 -4.53 -16.91
CA LEU A 279 -18.61 -4.56 -15.53
C LEU A 279 -18.80 -3.23 -14.79
N GLY A 280 -18.49 -2.11 -15.46
CA GLY A 280 -18.64 -0.77 -14.86
C GLY A 280 -20.10 -0.48 -14.51
N ASP A 281 -21.04 -0.85 -15.36
CA ASP A 281 -22.48 -0.66 -15.16
C ASP A 281 -23.01 -1.57 -14.05
N ALA A 282 -22.57 -2.84 -14.00
CA ALA A 282 -22.94 -3.77 -12.94
C ALA A 282 -22.47 -3.26 -11.56
N VAL A 283 -21.23 -2.77 -11.47
CA VAL A 283 -20.71 -2.16 -10.25
C VAL A 283 -21.47 -0.88 -9.90
N ALA A 284 -21.69 0.02 -10.87
CA ALA A 284 -22.45 1.27 -10.65
C ALA A 284 -23.88 1.00 -10.18
N THR A 285 -24.51 -0.09 -10.63
CA THR A 285 -25.84 -0.55 -10.19
C THR A 285 -25.83 -0.98 -8.72
N LEU A 286 -24.74 -1.54 -8.21
CA LEU A 286 -24.62 -2.01 -6.83
C LEU A 286 -24.30 -0.89 -5.83
N LEU A 287 -23.57 0.15 -6.23
CA LEU A 287 -23.11 1.23 -5.34
C LEU A 287 -24.22 1.95 -4.57
N PRO A 288 -25.41 2.25 -5.13
CA PRO A 288 -26.49 2.94 -4.41
C PRO A 288 -27.03 2.19 -3.18
N PHE A 289 -26.80 0.87 -3.08
CA PHE A 289 -27.23 0.06 -1.92
C PHE A 289 -26.24 0.13 -0.76
N GLY A 290 -25.15 0.90 -0.87
CA GLY A 290 -24.18 1.13 0.20
C GLY A 290 -23.31 -0.09 0.55
N PRO A 291 -22.80 -0.86 -0.42
CA PRO A 291 -21.86 -1.93 -0.13
C PRO A 291 -20.61 -1.39 0.55
N VAL A 292 -20.00 -2.19 1.42
CA VAL A 292 -18.72 -1.85 2.06
C VAL A 292 -17.52 -2.30 1.23
N ALA A 293 -17.71 -3.31 0.37
CA ALA A 293 -16.74 -3.82 -0.59
C ALA A 293 -17.45 -4.35 -1.84
N VAL A 294 -16.82 -4.19 -3.01
CA VAL A 294 -17.20 -4.87 -4.27
C VAL A 294 -15.90 -5.35 -4.91
N GLU A 295 -15.63 -6.65 -4.79
CA GLU A 295 -14.42 -7.30 -5.29
C GLU A 295 -14.69 -8.01 -6.61
N LEU A 296 -13.79 -7.85 -7.58
CA LEU A 296 -13.78 -8.59 -8.84
C LEU A 296 -12.76 -9.72 -8.80
N LEU A 297 -13.13 -10.86 -9.36
CA LEU A 297 -12.24 -11.94 -9.80
C LEU A 297 -12.57 -12.18 -11.28
N ASP A 298 -11.66 -11.88 -12.20
CA ASP A 298 -11.91 -12.09 -13.63
C ASP A 298 -11.69 -13.55 -14.06
N ARG A 299 -11.98 -13.87 -15.30
CA ARG A 299 -11.82 -15.23 -15.85
C ARG A 299 -10.38 -15.72 -15.73
N SER A 300 -9.39 -14.86 -15.96
CA SER A 300 -7.97 -15.23 -15.89
C SER A 300 -7.55 -15.71 -14.49
N PHE A 301 -8.14 -15.10 -13.44
CA PHE A 301 -7.98 -15.56 -12.08
C PHE A 301 -8.73 -16.85 -11.79
N LEU A 302 -9.99 -16.96 -12.24
CA LEU A 302 -10.81 -18.15 -12.01
C LEU A 302 -10.20 -19.41 -12.64
N ASP A 303 -9.48 -19.26 -13.76
CA ASP A 303 -8.76 -20.36 -14.43
C ASP A 303 -7.55 -20.87 -13.62
N LEU A 304 -6.98 -20.04 -12.74
CA LEU A 304 -5.88 -20.42 -11.85
C LEU A 304 -6.37 -20.91 -10.49
N ALA A 305 -7.49 -20.40 -10.02
CA ALA A 305 -8.03 -20.75 -8.71
C ALA A 305 -8.53 -22.20 -8.71
N PRO A 306 -8.33 -22.96 -7.60
CA PRO A 306 -8.95 -24.28 -7.47
C PRO A 306 -10.47 -24.12 -7.42
N LEU A 307 -11.16 -24.29 -8.55
CA LEU A 307 -12.63 -24.17 -8.66
C LEU A 307 -13.39 -25.11 -7.71
N ALA A 308 -12.74 -26.18 -7.23
CA ALA A 308 -13.27 -27.05 -6.17
C ALA A 308 -13.58 -26.29 -4.86
N ALA A 309 -13.05 -25.07 -4.67
CA ALA A 309 -13.38 -24.22 -3.54
C ALA A 309 -14.62 -23.34 -3.80
N ALA A 310 -15.10 -23.24 -5.04
CA ALA A 310 -16.29 -22.47 -5.36
C ALA A 310 -17.54 -23.16 -4.82
N THR A 311 -18.32 -22.45 -4.03
CA THR A 311 -19.60 -22.93 -3.47
C THR A 311 -20.77 -22.78 -4.45
N VAL A 312 -20.50 -22.21 -5.64
CA VAL A 312 -21.47 -21.95 -6.72
C VAL A 312 -20.84 -22.42 -8.03
N PRO A 313 -21.58 -23.11 -8.91
CA PRO A 313 -21.11 -23.41 -10.25
C PRO A 313 -20.76 -22.12 -11.00
N LEU A 314 -19.54 -22.07 -11.57
CA LEU A 314 -19.01 -20.87 -12.25
C LEU A 314 -18.81 -21.11 -13.77
N GLU A 315 -19.40 -22.20 -14.31
CA GLU A 315 -19.37 -22.47 -15.75
C GLU A 315 -20.02 -21.31 -16.51
N GLY A 316 -19.34 -20.85 -17.56
CA GLY A 316 -19.77 -19.74 -18.39
C GLY A 316 -19.53 -18.35 -17.80
N ALA A 317 -19.15 -18.23 -16.52
CA ALA A 317 -18.83 -16.94 -15.93
C ALA A 317 -17.53 -16.36 -16.51
N ARG A 318 -17.56 -15.09 -16.89
CA ARG A 318 -16.38 -14.30 -17.29
C ARG A 318 -15.71 -13.63 -16.11
N GLY A 319 -16.44 -13.44 -15.03
CA GLY A 319 -15.93 -12.92 -13.75
C GLY A 319 -16.93 -13.13 -12.63
N VAL A 320 -16.47 -12.86 -11.41
CA VAL A 320 -17.27 -12.93 -10.19
C VAL A 320 -17.12 -11.62 -9.43
N LEU A 321 -18.25 -11.05 -8.99
CA LEU A 321 -18.23 -10.00 -7.97
C LEU A 321 -18.57 -10.61 -6.61
N LEU A 322 -17.81 -10.22 -5.58
CA LEU A 322 -18.14 -10.41 -4.17
C LEU A 322 -18.49 -9.06 -3.57
N VAL A 323 -19.71 -8.93 -3.05
CA VAL A 323 -20.27 -7.67 -2.57
C VAL A 323 -20.61 -7.81 -1.10
N ASP A 324 -19.95 -7.04 -0.24
CA ASP A 324 -20.19 -7.07 1.21
C ASP A 324 -21.05 -5.90 1.68
N PHE A 325 -21.92 -6.19 2.64
CA PHE A 325 -22.75 -5.23 3.33
C PHE A 325 -22.56 -5.36 4.85
N ASP A 326 -22.45 -4.23 5.57
CA ASP A 326 -22.47 -4.13 7.02
C ASP A 326 -23.80 -3.49 7.45
N GLY A 327 -24.35 -3.89 8.60
CA GLY A 327 -25.61 -3.34 9.10
C GLY A 327 -25.74 -3.34 10.62
N GLY A 328 -26.75 -2.61 11.11
CA GLY A 328 -27.12 -2.55 12.52
C GLY A 328 -27.80 -3.83 13.03
N CYS A 329 -28.39 -4.61 12.13
CA CYS A 329 -28.98 -5.92 12.41
C CYS A 329 -28.98 -6.80 11.15
N GLU A 330 -29.25 -8.09 11.32
CA GLU A 330 -29.29 -9.06 10.21
C GLU A 330 -30.43 -8.76 9.22
N ALA A 331 -31.57 -8.24 9.70
CA ALA A 331 -32.70 -7.91 8.84
C ALA A 331 -32.32 -6.79 7.84
N ASP A 332 -31.61 -5.75 8.29
CA ASP A 332 -31.15 -4.66 7.42
C ASP A 332 -30.20 -5.18 6.33
N VAL A 333 -29.28 -6.07 6.72
CA VAL A 333 -28.31 -6.68 5.79
C VAL A 333 -29.03 -7.56 4.76
N ARG A 334 -30.00 -8.39 5.17
CA ARG A 334 -30.81 -9.21 4.26
C ARG A 334 -31.58 -8.35 3.26
N ALA A 335 -32.20 -7.26 3.72
CA ALA A 335 -32.92 -6.34 2.85
C ALA A 335 -31.98 -5.69 1.81
N ALA A 336 -30.77 -5.28 2.20
CA ALA A 336 -29.78 -4.73 1.29
C ALA A 336 -29.31 -5.77 0.25
N LEU A 337 -29.05 -7.01 0.68
CA LEU A 337 -28.68 -8.12 -0.21
C LEU A 337 -29.78 -8.41 -1.23
N ASP A 338 -31.05 -8.50 -0.80
CA ASP A 338 -32.20 -8.77 -1.67
C ASP A 338 -32.42 -7.67 -2.72
N LEU A 339 -32.21 -6.40 -2.34
CA LEU A 339 -32.31 -5.27 -3.26
C LEU A 339 -31.17 -5.27 -4.27
N ALA A 340 -29.92 -5.47 -3.82
CA ALA A 340 -28.73 -5.54 -4.66
C ALA A 340 -28.82 -6.71 -5.65
N GLU A 341 -29.24 -7.89 -5.18
CA GLU A 341 -29.42 -9.08 -6.01
C GLU A 341 -30.44 -8.85 -7.13
N ARG A 342 -31.61 -8.29 -6.82
CA ARG A 342 -32.63 -7.94 -7.83
C ARG A 342 -32.11 -6.92 -8.84
N ALA A 343 -31.36 -5.92 -8.38
CA ALA A 343 -30.86 -4.86 -9.25
C ALA A 343 -29.81 -5.36 -10.24
N VAL A 344 -28.93 -6.27 -9.81
CA VAL A 344 -27.83 -6.79 -10.65
C VAL A 344 -28.23 -8.01 -11.49
N ALA A 345 -29.43 -8.59 -11.25
CA ALA A 345 -29.92 -9.78 -11.92
C ALA A 345 -29.82 -9.74 -13.49
N PRO A 346 -30.05 -8.60 -14.17
CA PRO A 346 -29.90 -8.54 -15.63
C PRO A 346 -28.48 -8.82 -16.15
N ALA A 347 -27.45 -8.52 -15.35
CA ALA A 347 -26.05 -8.77 -15.70
C ALA A 347 -25.52 -10.10 -15.15
N ALA A 348 -26.28 -10.77 -14.29
CA ALA A 348 -25.85 -11.97 -13.59
C ALA A 348 -26.26 -13.26 -14.30
N LEU A 349 -25.33 -14.18 -14.46
CA LEU A 349 -25.63 -15.58 -14.78
C LEU A 349 -26.23 -16.29 -13.57
N ARG A 350 -25.69 -16.02 -12.41
CA ARG A 350 -26.11 -16.61 -11.11
C ARG A 350 -25.73 -15.67 -9.98
N THR A 351 -26.51 -15.74 -8.91
CA THR A 351 -26.24 -15.05 -7.64
C THR A 351 -26.32 -16.02 -6.48
N ARG A 352 -25.64 -15.69 -5.40
CA ARG A 352 -25.77 -16.37 -4.11
C ARG A 352 -25.42 -15.42 -2.98
N SER A 353 -26.32 -15.32 -1.99
CA SER A 353 -26.09 -14.53 -0.78
C SER A 353 -25.86 -15.40 0.46
N GLY A 354 -25.20 -14.84 1.49
CA GLY A 354 -24.97 -15.45 2.78
C GLY A 354 -24.81 -14.40 3.87
N VAL A 355 -25.39 -14.65 5.05
CA VAL A 355 -25.29 -13.75 6.22
C VAL A 355 -24.60 -14.42 7.40
N SER A 356 -24.71 -15.74 7.55
CA SER A 356 -23.94 -16.45 8.58
C SER A 356 -22.43 -16.39 8.29
N ARG A 357 -21.61 -16.46 9.34
CA ARG A 357 -20.15 -16.48 9.20
C ARG A 357 -19.69 -17.60 8.26
N ILE A 358 -20.27 -18.79 8.38
CA ILE A 358 -19.90 -19.97 7.58
C ILE A 358 -20.19 -19.73 6.09
N GLU A 359 -21.37 -19.19 5.75
CA GLU A 359 -21.76 -18.89 4.37
C GLU A 359 -20.85 -17.83 3.77
N ARG A 360 -20.59 -16.73 4.48
CA ARG A 360 -19.72 -15.65 4.01
C ARG A 360 -18.27 -16.13 3.79
N GLU A 361 -17.69 -16.85 4.74
CA GLU A 361 -16.35 -17.44 4.61
C GLU A 361 -16.27 -18.41 3.41
N ALA A 362 -17.35 -19.15 3.15
CA ALA A 362 -17.43 -20.03 1.98
C ALA A 362 -17.44 -19.25 0.67
N LEU A 363 -18.13 -18.10 0.60
CA LEU A 363 -18.13 -17.24 -0.59
C LEU A 363 -16.78 -16.55 -0.80
N TRP A 364 -16.15 -16.05 0.27
CA TRP A 364 -14.86 -15.36 0.22
C TRP A 364 -13.66 -16.29 -0.01
N ARG A 365 -13.79 -17.59 0.18
CA ARG A 365 -12.69 -18.55 0.07
C ARG A 365 -11.97 -18.46 -1.29
N ILE A 366 -12.71 -18.23 -2.37
CA ILE A 366 -12.14 -18.09 -3.71
C ILE A 366 -11.21 -16.86 -3.80
N ARG A 367 -11.54 -15.77 -3.11
CA ARG A 367 -10.73 -14.53 -3.11
C ARG A 367 -9.49 -14.63 -2.22
N HIS A 368 -9.61 -15.25 -1.05
CA HIS A 368 -8.51 -15.34 -0.09
C HIS A 368 -7.32 -16.17 -0.61
N GLY A 369 -7.55 -17.07 -1.56
CA GLY A 369 -6.48 -17.88 -2.17
C GLY A 369 -5.63 -17.14 -3.21
N ALA A 370 -6.00 -15.93 -3.63
CA ALA A 370 -5.40 -15.24 -4.77
C ALA A 370 -3.87 -15.10 -4.69
N SER A 371 -3.38 -14.46 -3.63
CA SER A 371 -1.94 -14.20 -3.48
C SER A 371 -1.13 -15.49 -3.32
N ALA A 372 -1.67 -16.48 -2.60
CA ALA A 372 -1.01 -17.77 -2.38
C ALA A 372 -0.85 -18.54 -3.70
N VAL A 373 -1.90 -18.59 -4.55
CA VAL A 373 -1.84 -19.24 -5.86
C VAL A 373 -0.78 -18.60 -6.74
N LEU A 374 -0.76 -17.28 -6.84
CA LEU A 374 0.21 -16.54 -7.66
C LEU A 374 1.65 -16.70 -7.18
N ALA A 375 1.87 -16.77 -5.86
CA ALA A 375 3.20 -16.95 -5.28
C ALA A 375 3.81 -18.35 -5.53
N THR A 376 2.96 -19.37 -5.82
CA THR A 376 3.41 -20.75 -6.07
C THR A 376 3.71 -21.05 -7.53
N LEU A 377 3.40 -20.12 -8.46
CA LEU A 377 3.66 -20.32 -9.89
C LEU A 377 5.15 -20.56 -10.18
N PRO A 378 5.48 -21.45 -11.16
CA PRO A 378 6.85 -21.77 -11.54
C PRO A 378 7.54 -20.61 -12.26
N SER A 379 8.85 -20.74 -12.51
CA SER A 379 9.66 -19.69 -13.15
C SER A 379 9.23 -19.39 -14.58
N GLU A 380 8.74 -20.39 -15.30
CA GLU A 380 8.20 -20.29 -16.67
C GLU A 380 6.89 -19.51 -16.74
N ARG A 381 6.27 -19.27 -15.58
CA ARG A 381 5.01 -18.52 -15.46
C ARG A 381 4.99 -17.65 -14.19
N ARG A 382 6.11 -16.98 -13.91
CA ARG A 382 6.28 -16.19 -12.69
C ARG A 382 5.33 -15.00 -12.66
N SER A 383 4.60 -14.83 -11.56
CA SER A 383 3.80 -13.62 -11.32
C SER A 383 4.67 -12.46 -10.90
N LEU A 384 4.58 -11.34 -11.63
CA LEU A 384 5.27 -10.08 -11.32
C LEU A 384 4.28 -8.93 -11.24
N GLN A 385 4.34 -8.21 -10.12
CA GLN A 385 3.44 -7.10 -9.81
C GLN A 385 4.00 -5.78 -10.34
N VAL A 386 4.04 -5.61 -11.67
CA VAL A 386 4.57 -4.38 -12.29
C VAL A 386 3.49 -3.40 -12.73
N ILE A 387 2.26 -3.88 -13.00
CA ILE A 387 1.10 -3.09 -13.46
C ILE A 387 -0.11 -3.26 -12.51
N GLU A 388 0.14 -3.57 -11.25
CA GLU A 388 -0.83 -4.23 -10.37
C GLU A 388 -1.77 -3.29 -9.59
N ASP A 389 -1.66 -1.96 -9.70
CA ASP A 389 -2.30 -1.02 -8.76
C ASP A 389 -3.08 0.11 -9.46
N GLY A 390 -3.54 -0.15 -10.69
CA GLY A 390 -4.27 0.84 -11.48
C GLY A 390 -5.68 1.08 -10.97
N CYS A 391 -6.05 2.36 -10.79
CA CYS A 391 -7.39 2.77 -10.39
C CYS A 391 -7.95 3.78 -11.39
N VAL A 392 -9.17 3.55 -11.86
CA VAL A 392 -9.87 4.39 -12.84
C VAL A 392 -11.27 4.76 -12.32
N PRO A 393 -11.94 5.78 -12.88
CA PRO A 393 -13.35 6.01 -12.58
C PRO A 393 -14.18 4.73 -12.82
N VAL A 394 -15.12 4.40 -11.92
CA VAL A 394 -15.89 3.12 -11.95
C VAL A 394 -16.55 2.90 -13.30
N GLY A 395 -17.12 3.94 -13.93
CA GLY A 395 -17.72 3.82 -15.27
C GLY A 395 -16.73 3.50 -16.40
N ALA A 396 -15.41 3.63 -16.15
CA ALA A 396 -14.36 3.27 -17.11
C ALA A 396 -13.80 1.86 -16.86
N LEU A 397 -14.25 1.14 -15.83
CA LEU A 397 -13.64 -0.10 -15.35
C LEU A 397 -13.65 -1.22 -16.43
N GLY A 398 -14.74 -1.38 -17.18
CA GLY A 398 -14.82 -2.35 -18.28
C GLY A 398 -13.82 -2.02 -19.40
N ARG A 399 -13.73 -0.72 -19.79
CA ARG A 399 -12.74 -0.24 -20.77
C ARG A 399 -11.30 -0.44 -20.28
N TYR A 400 -11.04 -0.19 -19.00
CA TYR A 400 -9.74 -0.41 -18.39
C TYR A 400 -9.33 -1.88 -18.47
N LEU A 401 -10.20 -2.79 -18.02
CA LEU A 401 -9.91 -4.23 -18.03
C LEU A 401 -9.69 -4.75 -19.46
N ALA A 402 -10.55 -4.36 -20.42
CA ALA A 402 -10.40 -4.72 -21.82
C ALA A 402 -9.09 -4.18 -22.43
N GLY A 403 -8.74 -2.93 -22.15
CA GLY A 403 -7.50 -2.30 -22.61
C GLY A 403 -6.25 -2.95 -22.03
N VAL A 404 -6.29 -3.35 -20.75
CA VAL A 404 -5.19 -4.09 -20.11
C VAL A 404 -5.00 -5.47 -20.74
N HIS A 405 -6.08 -6.20 -21.04
CA HIS A 405 -6.01 -7.47 -21.76
C HIS A 405 -5.45 -7.30 -23.20
N ALA A 406 -5.84 -6.23 -23.89
CA ALA A 406 -5.29 -5.91 -25.21
C ALA A 406 -3.79 -5.60 -25.17
N ALA A 407 -3.37 -4.74 -24.24
CA ALA A 407 -1.95 -4.42 -24.01
C ALA A 407 -1.12 -5.66 -23.63
N ALA A 408 -1.67 -6.55 -22.82
CA ALA A 408 -1.06 -7.80 -22.42
C ALA A 408 -0.86 -8.75 -23.64
N THR A 409 -1.86 -8.82 -24.51
CA THR A 409 -1.79 -9.60 -25.76
C THR A 409 -0.72 -9.04 -26.71
N GLU A 410 -0.67 -7.71 -26.90
CA GLU A 410 0.32 -7.04 -27.74
C GLU A 410 1.75 -7.20 -27.20
N ALA A 411 1.92 -7.15 -25.87
CA ALA A 411 3.21 -7.35 -25.23
C ALA A 411 3.64 -8.82 -25.15
N ASP A 412 2.78 -9.78 -25.52
CA ASP A 412 2.97 -11.22 -25.32
C ASP A 412 3.25 -11.57 -23.84
N VAL A 413 2.41 -11.04 -22.94
CA VAL A 413 2.49 -11.25 -21.50
C VAL A 413 1.11 -11.60 -20.97
N PRO A 414 0.81 -12.87 -20.65
CA PRO A 414 -0.43 -13.24 -19.98
C PRO A 414 -0.59 -12.51 -18.64
N ILE A 415 -1.82 -12.22 -18.27
CA ILE A 415 -2.13 -11.51 -17.03
C ILE A 415 -3.18 -12.24 -16.20
N VAL A 416 -3.27 -11.84 -14.94
CA VAL A 416 -4.35 -12.20 -14.01
C VAL A 416 -4.88 -10.95 -13.36
N ALA A 417 -6.21 -10.71 -13.45
CA ALA A 417 -6.84 -9.52 -12.89
C ALA A 417 -7.86 -9.87 -11.80
N PHE A 418 -7.81 -9.12 -10.73
CA PHE A 418 -8.76 -9.13 -9.61
C PHE A 418 -8.65 -7.78 -8.87
N GLY A 419 -9.56 -7.49 -7.95
CA GLY A 419 -9.39 -6.29 -7.11
C GLY A 419 -10.71 -5.63 -6.69
N HIS A 420 -10.58 -4.39 -6.25
CA HIS A 420 -11.60 -3.60 -5.60
C HIS A 420 -12.46 -2.83 -6.64
N ALA A 421 -13.31 -3.57 -7.36
CA ALA A 421 -14.11 -3.03 -8.46
C ALA A 421 -15.01 -1.86 -8.02
N GLY A 422 -15.50 -1.87 -6.78
CA GLY A 422 -16.30 -0.77 -6.22
C GLY A 422 -15.57 0.58 -6.19
N ASP A 423 -14.25 0.55 -6.12
CA ASP A 423 -13.39 1.73 -6.17
C ASP A 423 -12.87 2.03 -7.58
N GLY A 424 -13.14 1.16 -8.56
CA GLY A 424 -12.52 1.23 -9.89
C GLY A 424 -11.06 0.78 -9.91
N HIS A 425 -10.63 0.02 -8.91
CA HIS A 425 -9.25 -0.36 -8.65
C HIS A 425 -9.02 -1.86 -8.91
N LEU A 426 -8.03 -2.19 -9.74
CA LEU A 426 -7.69 -3.58 -10.06
C LEU A 426 -6.22 -3.88 -9.78
N HIS A 427 -5.99 -5.11 -9.27
CA HIS A 427 -4.68 -5.72 -9.17
C HIS A 427 -4.45 -6.60 -10.40
N VAL A 428 -3.52 -6.20 -11.26
CA VAL A 428 -3.18 -6.93 -12.49
C VAL A 428 -1.77 -7.48 -12.37
N ASN A 429 -1.64 -8.80 -12.35
CA ASN A 429 -0.36 -9.48 -12.25
C ASN A 429 0.08 -9.98 -13.63
N ALA A 430 1.28 -9.57 -14.05
CA ALA A 430 1.91 -10.08 -15.27
C ALA A 430 2.48 -11.48 -15.01
N LEU A 431 2.20 -12.43 -15.90
CA LEU A 431 2.74 -13.79 -15.83
C LEU A 431 3.83 -13.92 -16.90
N VAL A 432 5.08 -14.06 -16.49
CA VAL A 432 6.21 -14.10 -17.41
C VAL A 432 7.09 -15.32 -17.20
N ASP A 433 7.65 -15.82 -18.30
CA ASP A 433 8.76 -16.76 -18.26
C ASP A 433 10.05 -15.97 -18.05
N VAL A 434 10.56 -16.02 -16.82
CA VAL A 434 11.78 -15.30 -16.42
C VAL A 434 13.05 -16.05 -16.78
N THR A 435 12.92 -17.23 -17.41
CA THR A 435 14.07 -18.02 -17.93
C THR A 435 14.41 -17.62 -19.37
N VAL A 436 13.49 -16.94 -20.07
CA VAL A 436 13.68 -16.49 -21.46
C VAL A 436 14.30 -15.08 -21.48
N PRO A 437 15.41 -14.87 -22.18
CA PRO A 437 16.02 -13.55 -22.33
C PRO A 437 15.03 -12.54 -22.96
N GLY A 438 15.08 -11.29 -22.50
CA GLY A 438 14.28 -10.18 -23.04
C GLY A 438 12.85 -10.10 -22.48
N PHE A 439 12.52 -10.88 -21.45
CA PHE A 439 11.23 -10.74 -20.76
C PHE A 439 11.04 -9.33 -20.16
N GLU A 440 12.13 -8.67 -19.74
CA GLU A 440 12.11 -7.31 -19.20
C GLU A 440 11.55 -6.31 -20.23
N GLY A 441 11.98 -6.40 -21.49
CA GLY A 441 11.50 -5.53 -22.56
C GLY A 441 9.99 -5.74 -22.87
N ARG A 442 9.46 -6.95 -22.69
CA ARG A 442 8.01 -7.21 -22.77
C ARG A 442 7.26 -6.55 -21.61
N LEU A 443 7.80 -6.65 -20.39
CA LEU A 443 7.23 -5.98 -19.23
C LEU A 443 7.29 -4.45 -19.34
N GLU A 444 8.35 -3.88 -19.88
CA GLU A 444 8.47 -2.42 -20.10
C GLU A 444 7.40 -1.93 -21.08
N ARG A 445 7.19 -2.64 -22.19
CA ARG A 445 6.11 -2.30 -23.15
C ARG A 445 4.72 -2.39 -22.48
N LEU A 446 4.47 -3.45 -21.71
CA LEU A 446 3.21 -3.62 -21.00
C LEU A 446 3.00 -2.50 -19.96
N LEU A 447 4.02 -2.18 -19.17
CA LEU A 447 3.97 -1.10 -18.16
C LEU A 447 3.69 0.25 -18.81
N ASP A 448 4.36 0.56 -19.93
CA ASP A 448 4.14 1.81 -20.66
C ASP A 448 2.73 1.92 -21.25
N ALA A 449 2.25 0.84 -21.88
CA ALA A 449 0.91 0.79 -22.46
C ALA A 449 -0.19 0.91 -21.40
N VAL A 450 -0.07 0.21 -20.26
CA VAL A 450 -1.03 0.29 -19.17
C VAL A 450 -0.98 1.66 -18.48
N THR A 451 0.19 2.23 -18.32
CA THR A 451 0.34 3.61 -17.79
C THR A 451 -0.37 4.62 -18.70
N ALA A 452 -0.21 4.49 -20.04
CA ALA A 452 -0.90 5.35 -21.00
C ALA A 452 -2.42 5.23 -20.89
N LEU A 453 -2.91 3.99 -20.83
CA LEU A 453 -4.34 3.69 -20.72
C LEU A 453 -4.94 4.27 -19.42
N VAL A 454 -4.28 4.11 -18.28
CA VAL A 454 -4.74 4.66 -17.01
C VAL A 454 -4.86 6.17 -17.07
N VAL A 455 -3.86 6.85 -17.65
CA VAL A 455 -3.88 8.32 -17.81
C VAL A 455 -5.00 8.75 -18.77
N GLU A 456 -5.19 8.06 -19.91
CA GLU A 456 -6.28 8.32 -20.86
C GLU A 456 -7.66 8.23 -20.19
N LEU A 457 -7.83 7.25 -19.30
CA LEU A 457 -9.08 7.02 -18.59
C LEU A 457 -9.29 7.97 -17.38
N GLY A 458 -8.36 8.90 -17.12
CA GLY A 458 -8.41 9.81 -15.98
C GLY A 458 -8.15 9.16 -14.63
N GLY A 459 -7.41 8.05 -14.64
CA GLY A 459 -7.07 7.24 -13.48
C GLY A 459 -5.72 7.56 -12.86
N THR A 460 -5.28 6.68 -11.94
CA THR A 460 -3.97 6.68 -11.28
C THR A 460 -3.29 5.33 -11.42
N THR A 461 -1.95 5.33 -11.49
CA THR A 461 -1.13 4.12 -11.52
C THR A 461 -0.93 3.49 -10.15
N SER A 462 -1.27 4.20 -9.07
CA SER A 462 -1.19 3.73 -7.70
C SER A 462 -2.46 4.02 -6.92
N GLY A 463 -3.31 3.01 -6.77
CA GLY A 463 -4.54 3.10 -5.97
C GLY A 463 -4.25 3.10 -4.47
N GLU A 464 -3.41 2.17 -3.99
CA GLU A 464 -3.19 1.97 -2.56
C GLU A 464 -1.77 1.54 -2.14
N HIS A 465 -0.92 1.05 -3.06
CA HIS A 465 0.39 0.49 -2.70
C HIS A 465 1.52 1.53 -2.65
N GLY A 466 1.28 2.74 -3.16
CA GLY A 466 2.28 3.78 -3.35
C GLY A 466 3.03 3.64 -4.68
N ASP A 467 3.95 4.54 -4.93
CA ASP A 467 4.72 4.55 -6.18
C ASP A 467 5.96 3.67 -6.10
N GLY A 468 6.62 3.71 -4.96
CA GLY A 468 7.92 3.09 -4.79
C GLY A 468 8.90 3.54 -5.87
N ARG A 469 9.81 2.65 -6.24
CA ARG A 469 10.74 2.82 -7.37
C ARG A 469 10.06 2.49 -8.70
N LEU A 470 9.08 1.61 -8.65
CA LEU A 470 8.40 1.07 -9.83
C LEU A 470 7.65 2.13 -10.62
N ARG A 471 6.93 3.03 -9.93
CA ARG A 471 6.00 3.99 -10.53
C ARG A 471 6.47 5.43 -10.51
N ALA A 472 7.59 5.72 -9.84
CA ALA A 472 8.12 7.10 -9.74
C ALA A 472 8.29 7.77 -11.12
N THR A 473 8.75 7.04 -12.14
CA THR A 473 8.91 7.56 -13.50
C THR A 473 7.57 7.82 -14.21
N ALA A 474 6.50 7.09 -13.86
CA ALA A 474 5.17 7.25 -14.43
C ALA A 474 4.47 8.55 -13.98
N LEU A 475 4.87 9.11 -12.82
CA LEU A 475 4.28 10.32 -12.26
C LEU A 475 4.35 11.53 -13.20
N ARG A 476 5.38 11.61 -14.04
CA ARG A 476 5.50 12.68 -15.04
C ARG A 476 4.41 12.59 -16.11
N ARG A 477 4.00 11.38 -16.51
CA ARG A 477 2.88 11.17 -17.44
C ARG A 477 1.54 11.46 -16.76
N LEU A 478 1.40 11.05 -15.51
CA LEU A 478 0.17 11.20 -14.71
C LEU A 478 -0.10 12.68 -14.37
N TYR A 479 0.84 13.36 -13.75
CA TYR A 479 0.67 14.69 -13.19
C TYR A 479 1.24 15.82 -14.06
N GLY A 480 2.09 15.50 -15.02
CA GLY A 480 2.84 16.48 -15.81
C GLY A 480 4.10 17.01 -15.10
N PRO A 481 5.01 17.66 -15.85
CA PRO A 481 6.31 18.08 -15.33
C PRO A 481 6.22 19.13 -14.22
N GLU A 482 5.19 19.97 -14.23
CA GLU A 482 5.01 21.07 -13.25
C GLU A 482 4.68 20.52 -11.86
N VAL A 483 3.72 19.59 -11.75
CA VAL A 483 3.36 18.97 -10.46
C VAL A 483 4.51 18.09 -9.95
N VAL A 484 5.19 17.34 -10.82
CA VAL A 484 6.38 16.55 -10.43
C VAL A 484 7.50 17.48 -9.94
N GLY A 485 7.64 18.68 -10.54
CA GLY A 485 8.54 19.71 -10.03
C GLY A 485 8.18 20.21 -8.63
N LEU A 486 6.88 20.23 -8.28
CA LEU A 486 6.43 20.51 -6.90
C LEU A 486 6.74 19.37 -5.95
N PHE A 487 6.59 18.10 -6.38
CA PHE A 487 7.04 16.95 -5.58
C PHE A 487 8.53 17.03 -5.25
N ALA A 488 9.36 17.35 -6.24
CA ALA A 488 10.79 17.55 -6.02
C ALA A 488 11.08 18.70 -5.06
N ALA A 489 10.33 19.82 -5.13
CA ALA A 489 10.48 20.95 -4.22
C ALA A 489 10.09 20.59 -2.77
N VAL A 490 9.00 19.84 -2.59
CA VAL A 490 8.61 19.31 -1.26
C VAL A 490 9.68 18.39 -0.72
N LYS A 491 10.16 17.42 -1.54
CA LYS A 491 11.26 16.53 -1.15
C LYS A 491 12.48 17.29 -0.71
N GLN A 492 12.93 18.29 -1.49
CA GLN A 492 14.08 19.13 -1.18
C GLN A 492 13.92 19.92 0.14
N ALA A 493 12.69 20.36 0.45
CA ALA A 493 12.40 21.08 1.70
C ALA A 493 12.51 20.19 2.94
N PHE A 494 12.13 18.91 2.83
CA PHE A 494 12.19 17.95 3.93
C PHE A 494 13.51 17.18 4.01
N ASP A 495 14.16 16.96 2.89
CA ASP A 495 15.38 16.17 2.76
C ASP A 495 16.33 16.82 1.76
N PRO A 496 17.00 17.92 2.14
CA PRO A 496 17.93 18.61 1.27
C PRO A 496 19.14 17.77 0.86
N ALA A 497 19.53 16.76 1.66
CA ALA A 497 20.61 15.83 1.34
C ALA A 497 20.19 14.71 0.38
N GLY A 498 18.88 14.51 0.16
CA GLY A 498 18.34 13.48 -0.73
C GLY A 498 18.57 12.05 -0.24
N VAL A 499 18.73 11.85 1.08
CA VAL A 499 19.12 10.54 1.65
C VAL A 499 17.93 9.69 2.10
N LEU A 500 16.75 10.27 2.32
CA LEU A 500 15.56 9.53 2.75
C LEU A 500 14.89 8.86 1.55
N ASN A 501 15.03 7.56 1.45
CA ASN A 501 14.42 6.67 0.44
C ASN A 501 14.54 7.21 -1.01
N PRO A 502 15.74 7.50 -1.52
CA PRO A 502 15.93 8.08 -2.84
C PRO A 502 15.39 7.17 -3.95
N GLY A 503 14.89 7.76 -5.05
CA GLY A 503 14.27 7.05 -6.17
C GLY A 503 12.81 6.62 -5.92
N VAL A 504 12.25 6.91 -4.74
CA VAL A 504 10.84 6.67 -4.40
C VAL A 504 10.08 7.99 -4.51
N ILE A 505 8.94 7.99 -5.19
CA ILE A 505 8.11 9.15 -5.56
C ILE A 505 8.86 10.13 -6.48
N VAL A 506 10.02 10.62 -6.07
CA VAL A 506 10.86 11.47 -6.93
C VAL A 506 11.87 10.58 -7.64
N PRO A 507 11.78 10.43 -8.97
CA PRO A 507 12.64 9.50 -9.72
C PRO A 507 14.10 9.96 -9.72
N ASP A 508 15.01 9.00 -9.63
CA ASP A 508 16.48 9.20 -9.71
C ASP A 508 17.06 8.92 -11.10
N GLY A 509 16.21 8.62 -12.09
CA GLY A 509 16.58 8.30 -13.46
C GLY A 509 16.83 6.81 -13.72
N ALA A 510 16.71 5.96 -12.71
CA ALA A 510 16.79 4.50 -12.91
C ALA A 510 15.58 3.97 -13.69
N SER A 511 15.77 2.85 -14.42
CA SER A 511 14.66 2.12 -15.04
C SER A 511 13.67 1.62 -13.96
N PRO A 512 12.36 1.68 -14.20
CA PRO A 512 11.34 1.16 -13.27
C PRO A 512 11.49 -0.34 -12.98
N LEU A 513 12.17 -1.09 -13.85
CA LEU A 513 12.45 -2.52 -13.67
C LEU A 513 13.89 -2.81 -13.21
N ALA A 514 14.67 -1.77 -12.84
CA ALA A 514 16.01 -1.97 -12.32
C ALA A 514 15.98 -2.71 -10.98
N GLY A 515 16.76 -3.78 -10.86
CA GLY A 515 16.88 -4.56 -9.62
C GLY A 515 15.73 -5.55 -9.41
N LEU A 516 15.14 -6.10 -10.46
CA LEU A 516 14.21 -7.24 -10.34
C LEU A 516 14.89 -8.41 -9.62
N LYS A 517 14.15 -9.13 -8.77
CA LYS A 517 14.62 -10.30 -8.00
C LYS A 517 14.71 -11.59 -8.83
N VAL A 518 14.36 -11.52 -10.10
CA VAL A 518 14.29 -12.65 -11.06
C VAL A 518 15.02 -12.30 -12.34
N GLY A 519 15.35 -13.31 -13.14
CA GLY A 519 16.09 -13.16 -14.39
C GLY A 519 17.61 -13.09 -14.19
N PRO A 520 18.37 -13.06 -15.28
CA PRO A 520 19.84 -13.13 -15.25
C PRO A 520 20.51 -11.89 -14.65
N ALA A 521 19.82 -10.76 -14.64
CA ALA A 521 20.32 -9.50 -14.06
C ALA A 521 20.04 -9.37 -12.55
N ALA A 522 19.36 -10.33 -11.93
CA ALA A 522 19.07 -10.31 -10.50
C ALA A 522 20.35 -10.31 -9.67
N ALA A 523 20.41 -9.44 -8.66
CA ALA A 523 21.57 -9.37 -7.76
C ALA A 523 21.86 -10.74 -7.11
N SER A 524 23.12 -11.17 -7.12
CA SER A 524 23.54 -12.42 -6.52
C SER A 524 23.54 -12.31 -4.99
N ILE A 525 22.99 -13.30 -4.33
CA ILE A 525 22.97 -13.48 -2.87
C ILE A 525 23.28 -14.96 -2.55
N PRO A 526 23.66 -15.31 -1.30
CA PRO A 526 23.90 -16.69 -0.92
C PRO A 526 22.70 -17.60 -1.23
N ASP A 527 22.95 -18.77 -1.81
CA ASP A 527 21.92 -19.69 -2.31
C ASP A 527 20.95 -20.17 -1.23
N ASP A 528 21.44 -20.38 -0.02
CA ASP A 528 20.62 -20.78 1.11
C ASP A 528 19.64 -19.66 1.50
N ILE A 529 20.07 -18.40 1.52
CA ILE A 529 19.22 -17.23 1.77
C ILE A 529 18.21 -17.08 0.63
N ALA A 530 18.65 -17.20 -0.63
CA ALA A 530 17.76 -17.14 -1.80
C ALA A 530 16.64 -18.21 -1.74
N ARG A 531 16.96 -19.43 -1.30
CA ARG A 531 15.95 -20.50 -1.11
C ARG A 531 14.97 -20.15 0.01
N ARG A 532 15.45 -19.62 1.15
CA ARG A 532 14.60 -19.23 2.30
C ARG A 532 13.69 -18.06 1.97
N LEU A 533 14.17 -17.06 1.25
CA LEU A 533 13.34 -15.93 0.74
C LEU A 533 12.22 -16.43 -0.17
N ARG A 534 12.52 -17.35 -1.11
CA ARG A 534 11.50 -17.97 -1.97
C ARG A 534 10.50 -18.81 -1.16
N HIS A 535 10.96 -19.54 -0.14
CA HIS A 535 10.06 -20.28 0.74
C HIS A 535 9.11 -19.34 1.48
N ARG A 536 9.65 -18.27 2.09
CA ARG A 536 8.89 -17.23 2.78
C ARG A 536 7.80 -16.62 1.89
N GLU A 537 8.14 -16.29 0.65
CA GLU A 537 7.18 -15.74 -0.32
C GLU A 537 6.05 -16.73 -0.63
N ARG A 538 6.38 -18.02 -0.88
CA ARG A 538 5.41 -19.08 -1.19
C ARG A 538 4.53 -19.45 -0.01
N ALA A 539 5.09 -19.46 1.18
CA ALA A 539 4.38 -19.78 2.42
C ALA A 539 3.59 -18.58 2.99
N GLY A 540 3.82 -17.37 2.49
CA GLY A 540 3.23 -16.14 3.04
C GLY A 540 3.74 -15.80 4.45
N GLU A 541 4.96 -16.21 4.81
CA GLU A 541 5.54 -16.07 6.16
C GLU A 541 6.12 -14.67 6.42
N TRP A 542 5.36 -13.63 6.12
CA TRP A 542 5.79 -12.23 6.31
C TRP A 542 5.78 -11.77 7.77
N ALA A 543 5.19 -12.54 8.69
CA ALA A 543 5.20 -12.26 10.13
C ALA A 543 6.58 -12.42 10.76
N LEU A 544 7.42 -13.29 10.19
CA LEU A 544 8.74 -13.58 10.72
C LEU A 544 9.73 -12.46 10.35
N PRO A 545 10.52 -11.93 11.30
CA PRO A 545 11.58 -10.98 10.99
C PRO A 545 12.58 -11.55 9.97
N PRO A 546 13.16 -10.76 9.05
CA PRO A 546 14.14 -11.27 8.08
C PRO A 546 15.36 -11.94 8.71
N LEU A 547 15.73 -11.57 9.95
CA LEU A 547 16.85 -12.20 10.69
C LEU A 547 16.62 -13.70 10.96
N THR A 548 15.38 -14.17 11.05
CA THR A 548 15.07 -15.61 11.20
C THR A 548 15.47 -16.42 9.98
N LEU A 549 15.64 -15.77 8.83
CA LEU A 549 16.16 -16.41 7.61
C LEU A 549 17.65 -16.78 7.72
N ILE A 550 18.37 -16.26 8.72
CA ILE A 550 19.79 -16.51 8.93
C ILE A 550 19.99 -17.56 10.01
N ASN A 551 19.29 -17.39 11.12
CA ASN A 551 19.30 -18.30 12.26
C ASN A 551 17.88 -18.82 12.52
N PRO A 552 17.46 -19.93 11.91
CA PRO A 552 16.11 -20.45 12.05
C PRO A 552 15.77 -20.90 13.49
N ASP A 553 16.77 -21.05 14.37
CA ASP A 553 16.61 -21.48 15.76
C ASP A 553 16.50 -20.27 16.76
N GLN A 554 16.48 -19.04 16.27
CA GLN A 554 16.25 -17.82 17.05
C GLN A 554 14.90 -17.16 16.69
#